data_05c01f81d8dd36f5a512432840571fb6
#
_entry.id   05c01f81d8dd36f5a512432840571fb6
#
_cell.length_a   1.000
_cell.length_b   1.000
_cell.length_c   1.000
_cell.angle_alpha   90.00
_cell.angle_beta   90.00
_cell.angle_gamma   90.00
#
_symmetry.space_group_name_H-M   'P 1'
#
loop_
_entity.id
_entity.type
_entity.pdbx_description
1 polymer ?
#
loop_
_entity_poly.entity_id
_entity_poly.type
_entity_poly.pdbx_seq_one_letter_code
_entity_poly.pdbx_strand_id
1 'polypeptide(L)'
;ASDVYKRQIIDGKKVALYTLKNAKGMAMQVTNYGARVVSLWAPDRAGKMSDVVLGYKDIHSYVNNPGERFLGAAIGRYGNRIANGKFTLDGKEYQLAAYNNGQCLHGGLKSFDRVVWNVDSVMPNKICFSYLSPDGEENFPGNLNVKMTYELTDNDDFEINYTATTDKATPVNLTNHTFFNLKGEGNGDILAHELTIRASHFTPVDSLLIPTGELKETLGTPFDLSLIHISEPTRLLSI
;
A
#
# COMPACT_ATOMS: atom_id res chain seq x y z
N ALA A 1 17.78 15.58 -0.34
CA ALA A 1 16.42 15.08 -0.06
C ALA A 1 16.07 15.05 1.43
N SER A 2 17.05 15.03 2.34
CA SER A 2 16.81 14.80 3.78
C SER A 2 16.19 15.97 4.55
N ASP A 3 16.31 17.22 4.10
CA ASP A 3 15.88 18.39 4.88
C ASP A 3 14.41 18.78 4.69
N VAL A 4 13.81 18.43 3.55
CA VAL A 4 12.41 18.77 3.23
C VAL A 4 11.42 17.98 4.12
N TYR A 5 11.80 16.78 4.59
CA TYR A 5 10.97 15.97 5.49
C TYR A 5 11.21 16.27 6.98
N LYS A 6 12.33 16.91 7.35
CA LYS A 6 12.80 16.97 8.75
C LYS A 6 12.05 17.95 9.68
N ARG A 7 11.13 18.79 9.18
CA ARG A 7 10.48 19.85 9.97
C ARG A 7 8.98 20.01 9.76
N GLN A 8 8.32 19.02 9.15
CA GLN A 8 6.89 19.13 8.90
C GLN A 8 6.09 18.61 10.09
N ILE A 9 5.05 19.34 10.46
CA ILE A 9 4.06 18.92 11.46
C ILE A 9 2.74 18.75 10.73
N ILE A 10 2.16 17.56 10.78
CA ILE A 10 0.85 17.24 10.21
C ILE A 10 0.00 16.67 11.35
N ASP A 11 -1.20 17.20 11.53
CA ASP A 11 -2.10 16.84 12.64
C ASP A 11 -1.41 16.89 14.02
N GLY A 12 -0.55 17.89 14.25
CA GLY A 12 0.20 18.07 15.50
C GLY A 12 1.34 17.06 15.73
N LYS A 13 1.61 16.17 14.77
CA LYS A 13 2.66 15.16 14.85
C LYS A 13 3.82 15.47 13.90
N LYS A 14 5.04 15.18 14.33
CA LYS A 14 6.24 15.35 13.52
C LYS A 14 6.30 14.29 12.43
N VAL A 15 6.48 14.75 11.17
CA VAL A 15 6.75 13.89 10.01
C VAL A 15 8.25 13.84 9.75
N ALA A 16 8.75 12.64 9.44
CA ALA A 16 10.16 12.41 9.14
C ALA A 16 10.33 11.38 8.01
N LEU A 17 11.49 11.42 7.38
CA LEU A 17 11.96 10.42 6.41
C LEU A 17 13.04 9.58 7.07
N TYR A 18 12.90 8.28 6.98
CA TYR A 18 13.81 7.28 7.53
C TYR A 18 14.47 6.52 6.39
N THR A 19 15.76 6.23 6.54
CA THR A 19 16.51 5.42 5.57
C THR A 19 16.93 4.12 6.23
N LEU A 20 16.55 3.00 5.60
CA LEU A 20 16.95 1.66 5.98
C LEU A 20 17.96 1.13 4.97
N LYS A 21 18.89 0.28 5.42
CA LYS A 21 19.86 -0.41 4.56
C LYS A 21 20.12 -1.80 5.08
N ASN A 22 20.19 -2.79 4.19
CA ASN A 22 20.70 -4.11 4.53
C ASN A 22 22.23 -4.19 4.39
N ALA A 23 22.83 -5.32 4.78
CA ALA A 23 24.27 -5.53 4.71
C ALA A 23 24.82 -5.58 3.28
N LYS A 24 23.99 -5.86 2.27
CA LYS A 24 24.38 -5.92 0.85
C LYS A 24 24.25 -4.58 0.11
N GLY A 25 23.73 -3.54 0.78
CA GLY A 25 23.65 -2.20 0.22
C GLY A 25 22.28 -1.83 -0.40
N MET A 26 21.30 -2.75 -0.43
CA MET A 26 19.93 -2.41 -0.75
C MET A 26 19.43 -1.37 0.26
N ALA A 27 18.72 -0.33 -0.21
CA ALA A 27 18.30 0.78 0.63
C ALA A 27 16.85 1.16 0.36
N MET A 28 16.14 1.61 1.40
CA MET A 28 14.76 2.07 1.31
C MET A 28 14.58 3.36 2.09
N GLN A 29 13.81 4.29 1.55
CA GLN A 29 13.33 5.45 2.29
C GLN A 29 11.84 5.30 2.57
N VAL A 30 11.46 5.58 3.82
CA VAL A 30 10.08 5.55 4.27
C VAL A 30 9.75 6.78 5.09
N THR A 31 8.52 7.27 4.98
CA THR A 31 8.02 8.35 5.85
C THR A 31 6.93 7.81 6.77
N ASN A 32 6.84 8.36 7.97
CA ASN A 32 5.76 8.02 8.90
C ASN A 32 4.41 8.67 8.54
N TYR A 33 4.33 9.53 7.54
CA TYR A 33 3.06 9.99 6.97
C TYR A 33 2.51 8.93 6.02
N GLY A 34 1.42 8.27 6.42
CA GLY A 34 0.84 7.13 5.72
C GLY A 34 1.75 5.89 5.71
N ALA A 35 2.80 5.88 6.54
CA ALA A 35 3.84 4.84 6.58
C ALA A 35 4.30 4.44 5.17
N ARG A 36 4.58 5.45 4.32
CA ARG A 36 4.83 5.27 2.88
C ARG A 36 6.25 4.83 2.59
N VAL A 37 6.38 3.88 1.68
CA VAL A 37 7.63 3.65 0.96
C VAL A 37 7.79 4.77 -0.06
N VAL A 38 8.87 5.54 0.06
CA VAL A 38 9.16 6.70 -0.79
C VAL A 38 10.08 6.31 -1.93
N SER A 39 11.06 5.44 -1.66
CA SER A 39 12.02 4.92 -2.62
C SER A 39 12.57 3.57 -2.17
N LEU A 40 12.99 2.74 -3.12
CA LEU A 40 13.62 1.44 -2.87
C LEU A 40 14.73 1.23 -3.91
N TRP A 41 15.97 1.35 -3.48
CA TRP A 41 17.13 1.07 -4.32
C TRP A 41 17.48 -0.42 -4.25
N ALA A 42 17.32 -1.09 -5.38
CA ALA A 42 17.66 -2.49 -5.55
C ALA A 42 18.72 -2.67 -6.65
N PRO A 43 19.61 -3.67 -6.54
CA PRO A 43 20.61 -3.96 -7.55
C PRO A 43 19.98 -4.68 -8.76
N ASP A 44 20.43 -4.36 -9.95
CA ASP A 44 20.20 -5.16 -11.14
C ASP A 44 21.21 -6.36 -11.19
N ARG A 45 21.13 -7.18 -12.26
CA ARG A 45 22.04 -8.33 -12.45
C ARG A 45 23.52 -7.93 -12.54
N ALA A 46 23.83 -6.68 -12.89
CA ALA A 46 25.17 -6.15 -12.93
C ALA A 46 25.61 -5.47 -11.61
N GLY A 47 24.75 -5.48 -10.61
CA GLY A 47 24.98 -4.82 -9.32
C GLY A 47 24.72 -3.31 -9.33
N LYS A 48 24.19 -2.75 -10.41
CA LYS A 48 23.86 -1.32 -10.48
C LYS A 48 22.58 -1.06 -9.68
N MET A 49 22.66 -0.18 -8.71
CA MET A 49 21.54 0.26 -7.89
C MET A 49 20.63 1.22 -8.65
N SER A 50 19.32 0.98 -8.60
CA SER A 50 18.30 1.87 -9.15
C SER A 50 17.12 1.94 -8.18
N ASP A 51 16.49 3.12 -8.07
CA ASP A 51 15.23 3.26 -7.37
C ASP A 51 14.13 2.62 -8.22
N VAL A 52 13.48 1.58 -7.70
CA VAL A 52 12.47 0.79 -8.43
C VAL A 52 11.04 1.11 -7.98
N VAL A 53 10.84 2.10 -7.13
CA VAL A 53 9.54 2.48 -6.58
C VAL A 53 9.16 3.88 -7.05
N LEU A 54 7.88 4.05 -7.44
CA LEU A 54 7.34 5.35 -7.77
C LEU A 54 7.00 6.11 -6.50
N GLY A 55 7.50 7.34 -6.38
CA GLY A 55 7.27 8.20 -5.23
C GLY A 55 7.18 9.68 -5.61
N TYR A 56 6.71 10.50 -4.69
CA TYR A 56 6.80 11.96 -4.82
C TYR A 56 8.09 12.47 -4.16
N LYS A 57 8.61 13.55 -4.73
CA LYS A 57 9.88 14.15 -4.31
C LYS A 57 9.84 14.78 -2.90
N ASP A 58 8.65 15.12 -2.39
CA ASP A 58 8.48 15.83 -1.13
C ASP A 58 7.15 15.50 -0.44
N ILE A 59 7.07 15.81 0.84
CA ILE A 59 5.88 15.56 1.67
C ILE A 59 4.65 16.38 1.23
N HIS A 60 4.84 17.58 0.69
CA HIS A 60 3.72 18.41 0.22
C HIS A 60 2.97 17.75 -0.93
N SER A 61 3.71 17.08 -1.81
CA SER A 61 3.12 16.32 -2.91
C SER A 61 2.30 15.12 -2.42
N TYR A 62 2.73 14.44 -1.35
CA TYR A 62 1.94 13.38 -0.73
C TYR A 62 0.66 13.91 -0.04
N VAL A 63 0.73 15.07 0.59
CA VAL A 63 -0.42 15.69 1.26
C VAL A 63 -1.44 16.22 0.25
N ASN A 64 -0.98 16.90 -0.80
CA ASN A 64 -1.81 17.59 -1.78
C ASN A 64 -2.33 16.68 -2.91
N ASN A 65 -1.71 15.50 -3.11
CA ASN A 65 -2.08 14.50 -4.12
C ASN A 65 -2.23 15.09 -5.54
N PRO A 66 -1.16 15.54 -6.19
CA PRO A 66 -1.25 16.07 -7.55
C PRO A 66 -1.57 15.00 -8.62
N GLY A 67 -1.47 13.71 -8.25
CA GLY A 67 -1.72 12.54 -9.08
C GLY A 67 -2.26 11.38 -8.26
N GLU A 68 -1.49 10.26 -8.20
CA GLU A 68 -1.89 9.05 -7.46
C GLU A 68 -1.80 9.26 -5.95
N ARG A 69 -2.94 9.15 -5.26
CA ARG A 69 -3.06 9.34 -3.81
C ARG A 69 -2.24 8.33 -3.00
N PHE A 70 -2.22 7.08 -3.45
CA PHE A 70 -1.82 5.95 -2.62
C PHE A 70 -0.37 5.51 -2.83
N LEU A 71 0.45 6.24 -3.60
CA LEU A 71 1.86 5.88 -3.84
C LEU A 71 2.57 5.49 -2.53
N GLY A 72 3.01 4.23 -2.47
CA GLY A 72 3.78 3.66 -1.37
C GLY A 72 3.07 3.51 -0.03
N ALA A 73 1.79 3.86 0.08
CA ALA A 73 1.07 4.00 1.35
C ALA A 73 0.73 2.66 2.01
N ALA A 74 0.71 2.67 3.35
CA ALA A 74 -0.03 1.67 4.13
C ALA A 74 -1.54 1.90 3.95
N ILE A 75 -2.27 0.83 3.65
CA ILE A 75 -3.70 0.87 3.38
C ILE A 75 -4.46 0.15 4.50
N GLY A 76 -5.49 0.80 5.00
CA GLY A 76 -6.38 0.31 6.05
C GLY A 76 -7.46 1.36 6.39
N ARG A 77 -8.49 1.00 7.21
CA ARG A 77 -8.62 -0.35 7.83
C ARG A 77 -8.86 -1.46 6.82
N TYR A 78 -9.51 -1.13 5.67
CA TYR A 78 -9.92 -2.13 4.70
C TYR A 78 -9.41 -1.74 3.30
N GLY A 79 -8.44 -2.48 2.80
CA GLY A 79 -7.89 -2.32 1.46
C GLY A 79 -8.87 -2.73 0.37
N ASN A 80 -8.81 -2.04 -0.76
CA ASN A 80 -9.75 -2.15 -1.86
C ASN A 80 -11.17 -1.71 -1.47
N ARG A 81 -12.24 -2.21 -2.09
CA ARG A 81 -13.58 -1.65 -2.05
C ARG A 81 -14.51 -2.36 -1.08
N ILE A 82 -15.39 -1.58 -0.44
CA ILE A 82 -16.61 -2.06 0.22
C ILE A 82 -17.78 -1.51 -0.57
N ALA A 83 -18.63 -2.41 -1.08
CA ALA A 83 -19.75 -2.09 -1.95
C ALA A 83 -20.71 -1.09 -1.29
N ASN A 84 -21.08 -0.02 -2.02
CA ASN A 84 -21.94 1.07 -1.54
C ASN A 84 -21.46 1.73 -0.23
N GLY A 85 -20.20 1.48 0.18
CA GLY A 85 -19.69 1.88 1.47
C GLY A 85 -20.44 1.26 2.65
N LYS A 86 -21.09 0.10 2.48
CA LYS A 86 -21.94 -0.51 3.52
C LYS A 86 -21.52 -1.92 3.87
N PHE A 87 -21.62 -2.26 5.14
CA PHE A 87 -21.54 -3.64 5.61
C PHE A 87 -22.42 -3.82 6.84
N THR A 88 -22.82 -5.07 7.09
CA THR A 88 -23.53 -5.46 8.31
C THR A 88 -22.61 -6.32 9.16
N LEU A 89 -22.49 -5.99 10.43
CA LEU A 89 -21.68 -6.72 11.40
C LEU A 89 -22.48 -6.85 12.71
N ASP A 90 -22.65 -8.07 13.20
CA ASP A 90 -23.43 -8.39 14.40
C ASP A 90 -24.85 -7.77 14.39
N GLY A 91 -25.52 -7.83 13.22
CA GLY A 91 -26.88 -7.32 13.02
C GLY A 91 -27.00 -5.80 12.91
N LYS A 92 -25.89 -5.05 12.99
CA LYS A 92 -25.86 -3.60 12.84
C LYS A 92 -25.28 -3.21 11.47
N GLU A 93 -25.99 -2.32 10.75
CA GLU A 93 -25.49 -1.72 9.51
C GLU A 93 -24.52 -0.57 9.82
N TYR A 94 -23.43 -0.52 9.07
CA TYR A 94 -22.44 0.56 9.09
C TYR A 94 -22.37 1.19 7.70
N GLN A 95 -22.42 2.54 7.65
CA GLN A 95 -22.28 3.31 6.44
C GLN A 95 -20.94 4.04 6.46
N LEU A 96 -20.07 3.73 5.50
CA LEU A 96 -18.79 4.37 5.27
C LEU A 96 -18.90 5.44 4.18
N ALA A 97 -17.87 6.26 4.00
CA ALA A 97 -17.80 7.23 2.91
C ALA A 97 -17.73 6.52 1.55
N ALA A 98 -18.78 6.65 0.73
CA ALA A 98 -18.87 6.04 -0.60
C ALA A 98 -18.33 7.00 -1.69
N TYR A 99 -17.07 7.43 -1.57
CA TYR A 99 -16.48 8.53 -2.34
C TYR A 99 -15.88 8.11 -3.69
N ASN A 100 -15.69 6.82 -3.93
CA ASN A 100 -15.11 6.31 -5.18
C ASN A 100 -16.17 5.57 -5.99
N ASN A 101 -16.79 6.25 -6.94
CA ASN A 101 -17.88 5.72 -7.78
C ASN A 101 -18.99 5.02 -6.95
N GLY A 102 -19.37 5.62 -5.82
CA GLY A 102 -20.37 5.06 -4.93
C GLY A 102 -19.86 3.95 -4.01
N GLN A 103 -18.57 3.66 -3.99
CA GLN A 103 -17.94 2.64 -3.15
C GLN A 103 -17.02 3.29 -2.10
N CYS A 104 -16.83 2.64 -0.96
CA CYS A 104 -15.73 3.00 -0.06
C CYS A 104 -14.45 2.34 -0.57
N LEU A 105 -13.39 3.13 -0.76
CA LEU A 105 -12.09 2.65 -1.24
C LEU A 105 -11.02 2.88 -0.17
N HIS A 106 -10.19 1.87 0.05
CA HIS A 106 -8.98 1.93 0.88
C HIS A 106 -9.17 2.55 2.27
N GLY A 107 -10.30 2.23 2.91
CA GLY A 107 -10.57 2.65 4.29
C GLY A 107 -11.24 4.01 4.46
N GLY A 108 -11.43 4.82 3.38
CA GLY A 108 -12.20 6.05 3.47
C GLY A 108 -11.45 7.32 3.07
N LEU A 109 -11.98 8.47 3.49
CA LEU A 109 -11.47 9.79 3.11
C LEU A 109 -10.16 10.16 3.80
N LYS A 110 -10.07 9.90 5.10
CA LYS A 110 -8.86 10.10 5.92
C LYS A 110 -8.42 8.76 6.52
N SER A 111 -8.02 7.84 5.65
CA SER A 111 -7.60 6.50 6.01
C SER A 111 -6.08 6.42 6.34
N PHE A 112 -5.55 5.24 6.49
CA PHE A 112 -4.17 4.99 6.95
C PHE A 112 -3.08 5.67 6.13
N ASP A 113 -3.35 5.98 4.86
CA ASP A 113 -2.47 6.73 3.97
C ASP A 113 -2.35 8.22 4.32
N ARG A 114 -3.27 8.78 5.11
CA ARG A 114 -3.35 10.20 5.47
C ARG A 114 -3.14 10.50 6.95
N VAL A 115 -2.69 9.53 7.71
CA VAL A 115 -2.38 9.70 9.13
C VAL A 115 -0.87 9.65 9.37
N VAL A 116 -0.43 10.29 10.45
CA VAL A 116 0.97 10.20 10.90
C VAL A 116 1.08 9.05 11.88
N TRP A 117 1.78 7.99 11.46
CA TRP A 117 2.06 6.82 12.27
C TRP A 117 3.09 7.14 13.36
N ASN A 118 2.97 6.51 14.50
CA ASN A 118 4.04 6.49 15.49
C ASN A 118 5.18 5.62 14.99
N VAL A 119 6.41 5.99 15.31
CA VAL A 119 7.60 5.18 15.05
C VAL A 119 8.05 4.59 16.37
N ASP A 120 7.85 3.29 16.52
CA ASP A 120 8.14 2.58 17.77
C ASP A 120 9.63 2.26 17.88
N SER A 121 10.26 1.89 16.78
CA SER A 121 11.71 1.63 16.71
C SER A 121 12.26 1.77 15.29
N VAL A 122 13.55 2.11 15.21
CA VAL A 122 14.31 2.17 13.95
C VAL A 122 15.63 1.42 14.19
N MET A 123 15.93 0.46 13.31
CA MET A 123 17.18 -0.27 13.20
C MET A 123 17.79 0.00 11.81
N PRO A 124 19.04 -0.38 11.55
CA PRO A 124 19.68 -0.12 10.27
C PRO A 124 18.88 -0.58 9.05
N ASN A 125 18.24 -1.75 9.13
CA ASN A 125 17.49 -2.39 8.05
C ASN A 125 15.99 -2.56 8.33
N LYS A 126 15.48 -2.04 9.47
CA LYS A 126 14.10 -2.30 9.93
C LYS A 126 13.50 -1.08 10.61
N ILE A 127 12.22 -0.86 10.38
CA ILE A 127 11.42 0.14 11.09
C ILE A 127 10.09 -0.46 11.53
N CYS A 128 9.68 -0.13 12.76
CA CYS A 128 8.39 -0.52 13.29
C CYS A 128 7.50 0.71 13.45
N PHE A 129 6.30 0.62 12.93
CA PHE A 129 5.25 1.63 13.03
C PHE A 129 4.10 1.11 13.87
N SER A 130 3.41 2.02 14.57
CA SER A 130 2.11 1.74 15.18
C SER A 130 1.11 2.85 14.91
N TYR A 131 -0.16 2.47 14.84
CA TYR A 131 -1.28 3.40 14.74
C TYR A 131 -2.48 2.86 15.51
N LEU A 132 -3.05 3.68 16.37
CA LEU A 132 -4.35 3.43 16.99
C LEU A 132 -5.40 4.15 16.16
N SER A 133 -6.19 3.38 15.42
CA SER A 133 -7.39 3.86 14.72
C SER A 133 -8.56 3.80 15.71
N PRO A 134 -9.10 4.94 16.18
CA PRO A 134 -10.12 4.96 17.23
C PRO A 134 -11.47 4.44 16.75
N ASP A 135 -12.31 4.02 17.69
CA ASP A 135 -13.71 3.63 17.44
C ASP A 135 -14.43 4.77 16.70
N GLY A 136 -15.05 4.45 15.56
CA GLY A 136 -15.74 5.41 14.70
C GLY A 136 -14.87 6.15 13.68
N GLU A 137 -13.55 5.92 13.62
CA GLU A 137 -12.72 6.47 12.55
C GLU A 137 -13.22 5.95 11.20
N GLU A 138 -13.48 6.88 10.24
CA GLU A 138 -14.11 6.58 8.95
C GLU A 138 -15.41 5.73 9.07
N ASN A 139 -16.08 5.79 10.23
CA ASN A 139 -17.28 5.03 10.63
C ASN A 139 -17.06 3.52 10.85
N PHE A 140 -15.83 3.05 10.95
CA PHE A 140 -15.56 1.67 11.36
C PHE A 140 -15.71 1.49 12.87
N PRO A 141 -16.34 0.38 13.35
CA PRO A 141 -16.47 0.12 14.78
C PRO A 141 -15.16 -0.35 15.42
N GLY A 142 -15.04 -0.07 16.72
CA GLY A 142 -13.96 -0.53 17.58
C GLY A 142 -12.65 0.23 17.45
N ASN A 143 -11.88 0.22 18.52
CA ASN A 143 -10.50 0.68 18.50
C ASN A 143 -9.64 -0.39 17.85
N LEU A 144 -8.94 -0.06 16.76
CA LEU A 144 -8.02 -0.97 16.08
C LEU A 144 -6.58 -0.50 16.31
N ASN A 145 -5.81 -1.29 17.04
CA ASN A 145 -4.39 -1.05 17.26
C ASN A 145 -3.57 -1.85 16.23
N VAL A 146 -2.91 -1.15 15.33
CA VAL A 146 -2.12 -1.76 14.24
C VAL A 146 -0.64 -1.53 14.50
N LYS A 147 0.15 -2.60 14.37
CA LYS A 147 1.60 -2.54 14.26
C LYS A 147 2.02 -3.03 12.89
N MET A 148 2.96 -2.33 12.28
CA MET A 148 3.49 -2.68 10.98
C MET A 148 5.01 -2.58 11.01
N THR A 149 5.67 -3.54 10.38
CA THR A 149 7.12 -3.58 10.27
C THR A 149 7.52 -3.63 8.81
N TYR A 150 8.47 -2.77 8.44
CA TYR A 150 9.21 -2.88 7.18
C TYR A 150 10.63 -3.32 7.47
N GLU A 151 11.11 -4.32 6.75
CA GLU A 151 12.45 -4.86 6.89
C GLU A 151 13.07 -5.15 5.53
N LEU A 152 14.32 -4.71 5.34
CA LEU A 152 15.18 -5.17 4.26
C LEU A 152 16.06 -6.30 4.80
N THR A 153 15.82 -7.53 4.34
CA THR A 153 16.62 -8.67 4.78
C THR A 153 17.99 -8.70 4.08
N ASP A 154 18.92 -9.45 4.63
CA ASP A 154 20.22 -9.68 3.99
C ASP A 154 20.14 -10.65 2.78
N ASN A 155 18.96 -11.15 2.45
CA ASN A 155 18.67 -11.87 1.22
C ASN A 155 18.14 -10.95 0.10
N ASP A 156 18.10 -9.64 0.35
CA ASP A 156 17.54 -8.62 -0.54
C ASP A 156 16.01 -8.69 -0.70
N ASP A 157 15.32 -9.23 0.33
CA ASP A 157 13.87 -9.18 0.40
C ASP A 157 13.39 -7.89 1.08
N PHE A 158 12.30 -7.33 0.60
CA PHE A 158 11.52 -6.33 1.32
C PHE A 158 10.33 -7.02 1.99
N GLU A 159 10.39 -7.16 3.31
CA GLU A 159 9.35 -7.80 4.11
C GLU A 159 8.42 -6.76 4.75
N ILE A 160 7.12 -7.04 4.68
CA ILE A 160 6.07 -6.26 5.32
C ILE A 160 5.27 -7.17 6.24
N ASN A 161 5.28 -6.87 7.54
CA ASN A 161 4.53 -7.64 8.53
C ASN A 161 3.51 -6.75 9.22
N TYR A 162 2.27 -7.25 9.39
CA TYR A 162 1.18 -6.58 10.09
C TYR A 162 0.73 -7.39 11.28
N THR A 163 0.44 -6.69 12.38
CA THR A 163 -0.28 -7.25 13.52
C THR A 163 -1.37 -6.26 13.92
N ALA A 164 -2.58 -6.74 14.15
CA ALA A 164 -3.68 -5.89 14.58
C ALA A 164 -4.45 -6.54 15.73
N THR A 165 -4.87 -5.72 16.70
CA THR A 165 -5.75 -6.09 17.80
C THR A 165 -6.88 -5.08 17.92
N THR A 166 -8.07 -5.54 18.34
CA THR A 166 -9.25 -4.70 18.47
C THR A 166 -10.04 -5.06 19.73
N ASP A 167 -10.80 -4.09 20.24
CA ASP A 167 -11.72 -4.26 21.37
C ASP A 167 -13.16 -4.61 20.95
N LYS A 168 -13.49 -4.48 19.65
CA LYS A 168 -14.79 -4.83 19.07
C LYS A 168 -14.60 -5.45 17.69
N ALA A 169 -15.54 -6.27 17.25
CA ALA A 169 -15.54 -6.78 15.88
C ALA A 169 -15.49 -5.61 14.86
N THR A 170 -14.60 -5.72 13.90
CA THR A 170 -14.40 -4.71 12.83
C THR A 170 -13.81 -5.38 11.60
N PRO A 171 -14.16 -4.95 10.38
CA PRO A 171 -13.49 -5.42 9.16
C PRO A 171 -12.04 -4.93 9.11
N VAL A 172 -11.12 -5.85 8.81
CA VAL A 172 -9.69 -5.54 8.65
C VAL A 172 -9.16 -6.22 7.40
N ASN A 173 -8.53 -5.43 6.52
CA ASN A 173 -7.80 -5.91 5.36
C ASN A 173 -6.65 -4.95 5.07
N LEU A 174 -5.45 -5.25 5.58
CA LEU A 174 -4.29 -4.37 5.50
C LEU A 174 -3.44 -4.73 4.29
N THR A 175 -2.92 -3.71 3.60
CA THR A 175 -2.00 -3.90 2.48
C THR A 175 -1.05 -2.70 2.34
N ASN A 176 -0.09 -2.82 1.43
CA ASN A 176 0.79 -1.74 1.00
C ASN A 176 0.53 -1.42 -0.48
N HIS A 177 0.58 -0.15 -0.83
CA HIS A 177 0.24 0.35 -2.18
C HIS A 177 1.47 0.87 -2.93
N THR A 178 2.59 0.17 -2.83
CA THR A 178 3.81 0.52 -3.56
C THR A 178 3.67 0.15 -5.03
N PHE A 179 4.06 1.09 -5.91
CA PHE A 179 4.12 0.89 -7.36
C PHE A 179 5.57 0.67 -7.78
N PHE A 180 5.82 -0.35 -8.59
CA PHE A 180 7.16 -0.73 -9.00
C PHE A 180 7.40 -0.50 -10.49
N ASN A 181 8.61 -0.01 -10.81
CA ASN A 181 9.17 -0.02 -12.16
C ASN A 181 10.59 -0.59 -12.08
N LEU A 182 10.78 -1.84 -12.51
CA LEU A 182 12.09 -2.50 -12.44
C LEU A 182 13.16 -1.90 -13.40
N LYS A 183 12.74 -1.02 -14.34
CA LYS A 183 13.68 -0.23 -15.13
C LYS A 183 14.23 0.98 -14.35
N GLY A 184 13.68 1.27 -13.17
CA GLY A 184 13.94 2.43 -12.34
C GLY A 184 12.86 3.50 -12.45
N GLU A 185 12.67 4.28 -11.37
CA GLU A 185 11.73 5.39 -11.33
C GLU A 185 12.00 6.37 -12.48
N GLY A 186 10.94 6.80 -13.18
CA GLY A 186 11.05 7.74 -14.30
C GLY A 186 11.64 7.18 -15.60
N ASN A 187 12.05 5.92 -15.64
CA ASN A 187 12.65 5.29 -16.81
C ASN A 187 11.63 4.59 -17.72
N GLY A 188 10.81 5.38 -18.41
CA GLY A 188 9.82 4.87 -19.36
C GLY A 188 8.66 4.14 -18.67
N ASP A 189 8.08 3.18 -19.37
CA ASP A 189 6.92 2.40 -18.94
C ASP A 189 7.29 1.00 -18.43
N ILE A 190 6.30 0.28 -17.92
CA ILE A 190 6.43 -1.10 -17.42
C ILE A 190 6.04 -2.15 -18.47
N LEU A 191 5.76 -1.77 -19.72
CA LEU A 191 5.15 -2.66 -20.73
C LEU A 191 6.03 -3.84 -21.13
N ALA A 192 7.36 -3.75 -20.90
CA ALA A 192 8.28 -4.85 -21.12
C ALA A 192 8.60 -5.67 -19.86
N HIS A 193 7.82 -5.49 -18.78
CA HIS A 193 7.95 -6.35 -17.60
C HIS A 193 7.29 -7.69 -17.85
N GLU A 194 7.92 -8.74 -17.39
CA GLU A 194 7.37 -10.09 -17.41
C GLU A 194 6.72 -10.39 -16.06
N LEU A 195 5.44 -10.78 -16.07
CA LEU A 195 4.70 -11.13 -14.89
C LEU A 195 4.24 -12.59 -14.97
N THR A 196 4.60 -13.39 -13.99
CA THR A 196 4.13 -14.77 -13.84
C THR A 196 3.36 -14.92 -12.55
N ILE A 197 2.12 -15.42 -12.63
CA ILE A 197 1.29 -15.72 -11.46
C ILE A 197 0.85 -17.17 -11.54
N ARG A 198 1.28 -17.99 -10.58
CA ARG A 198 0.92 -19.42 -10.49
C ARG A 198 -0.44 -19.55 -9.79
N ALA A 199 -1.49 -19.16 -10.47
CA ALA A 199 -2.86 -19.25 -9.99
C ALA A 199 -3.74 -19.93 -11.02
N SER A 200 -4.55 -20.88 -10.60
CA SER A 200 -5.54 -21.56 -11.44
C SER A 200 -6.90 -20.83 -11.50
N HIS A 201 -7.13 -19.91 -10.57
CA HIS A 201 -8.37 -19.14 -10.46
C HIS A 201 -8.08 -17.68 -10.14
N PHE A 202 -9.01 -16.81 -10.49
CA PHE A 202 -9.04 -15.41 -10.09
C PHE A 202 -10.42 -15.02 -9.57
N THR A 203 -10.51 -13.91 -8.87
CA THR A 203 -11.77 -13.33 -8.38
C THR A 203 -12.25 -12.25 -9.37
N PRO A 204 -13.23 -12.53 -10.23
CA PRO A 204 -13.77 -11.53 -11.14
C PRO A 204 -14.47 -10.41 -10.40
N VAL A 205 -14.46 -9.23 -11.00
CA VAL A 205 -15.13 -8.03 -10.49
C VAL A 205 -16.21 -7.59 -11.47
N ASP A 206 -17.23 -6.89 -10.97
CA ASP A 206 -18.24 -6.23 -11.77
C ASP A 206 -17.73 -4.90 -12.38
N SER A 207 -18.61 -4.16 -13.08
CA SER A 207 -18.28 -2.86 -13.68
C SER A 207 -17.93 -1.77 -12.66
N LEU A 208 -18.23 -1.96 -11.37
CA LEU A 208 -17.90 -1.08 -10.26
C LEU A 208 -16.66 -1.55 -9.50
N LEU A 209 -15.97 -2.58 -10.03
CA LEU A 209 -14.78 -3.20 -9.44
C LEU A 209 -15.05 -3.87 -8.09
N ILE A 210 -16.27 -4.37 -7.90
CA ILE A 210 -16.65 -5.15 -6.72
C ILE A 210 -16.52 -6.64 -7.07
N PRO A 211 -15.85 -7.46 -6.22
CA PRO A 211 -15.78 -8.90 -6.41
C PRO A 211 -17.16 -9.53 -6.49
N THR A 212 -17.39 -10.39 -7.49
CA THR A 212 -18.69 -11.04 -7.70
C THR A 212 -18.95 -12.21 -6.74
N GLY A 213 -17.91 -12.64 -6.02
CA GLY A 213 -17.94 -13.85 -5.18
C GLY A 213 -17.62 -15.15 -5.93
N GLU A 214 -17.48 -15.09 -7.27
CA GLU A 214 -17.06 -16.23 -8.08
C GLU A 214 -15.53 -16.46 -7.94
N LEU A 215 -15.10 -17.72 -8.01
CA LEU A 215 -13.72 -18.11 -8.29
C LEU A 215 -13.69 -18.69 -9.70
N LYS A 216 -13.20 -17.87 -10.66
CA LYS A 216 -13.20 -18.20 -12.08
C LYS A 216 -11.85 -18.78 -12.52
N GLU A 217 -11.88 -19.84 -13.32
CA GLU A 217 -10.65 -20.42 -13.88
C GLU A 217 -9.91 -19.40 -14.75
N THR A 218 -8.57 -19.38 -14.62
CA THR A 218 -7.71 -18.53 -15.44
C THR A 218 -7.49 -19.08 -16.84
N LEU A 219 -7.50 -20.42 -16.98
CA LEU A 219 -7.18 -21.11 -18.22
C LEU A 219 -8.05 -20.60 -19.41
N GLY A 220 -7.39 -20.24 -20.49
CA GLY A 220 -8.05 -19.71 -21.71
C GLY A 220 -8.61 -18.29 -21.57
N THR A 221 -8.23 -17.55 -20.53
CA THR A 221 -8.59 -16.14 -20.32
C THR A 221 -7.34 -15.25 -20.33
N PRO A 222 -7.47 -13.91 -20.47
CA PRO A 222 -6.35 -12.98 -20.31
C PRO A 222 -5.72 -12.99 -18.91
N PHE A 223 -6.33 -13.66 -17.93
CA PHE A 223 -5.81 -13.83 -16.56
C PHE A 223 -4.96 -15.08 -16.38
N ASP A 224 -4.74 -15.89 -17.43
CA ASP A 224 -3.82 -17.01 -17.39
C ASP A 224 -2.37 -16.49 -17.49
N LEU A 225 -1.82 -16.09 -16.36
CA LEU A 225 -0.44 -15.62 -16.20
C LEU A 225 0.49 -16.74 -15.68
N SER A 226 0.11 -18.00 -15.87
CA SER A 226 0.94 -19.18 -15.51
C SER A 226 2.16 -19.34 -16.41
N LEU A 227 2.06 -18.84 -17.65
CA LEU A 227 3.15 -18.68 -18.59
C LEU A 227 3.61 -17.22 -18.56
N ILE A 228 4.87 -16.96 -18.94
CA ILE A 228 5.42 -15.60 -19.00
C ILE A 228 4.60 -14.80 -20.00
N HIS A 229 3.82 -13.81 -19.52
CA HIS A 229 3.14 -12.85 -20.34
C HIS A 229 3.87 -11.52 -20.32
N ILE A 230 4.19 -10.99 -21.51
CA ILE A 230 4.54 -9.58 -21.68
C ILE A 230 3.23 -8.82 -21.46
N SER A 231 3.17 -7.94 -20.48
CA SER A 231 1.96 -7.15 -20.23
C SER A 231 1.74 -6.16 -21.36
N GLU A 232 0.87 -6.48 -22.30
CA GLU A 232 0.29 -5.46 -23.18
C GLU A 232 -0.57 -4.50 -22.33
N PRO A 233 -0.66 -3.19 -22.71
CA PRO A 233 -1.40 -2.19 -21.94
C PRO A 233 -2.91 -2.33 -22.13
N THR A 234 -3.46 -3.45 -21.82
CA THR A 234 -4.89 -3.64 -21.73
C THR A 234 -5.32 -3.35 -20.29
N ARG A 235 -6.27 -2.45 -20.12
CA ARG A 235 -7.09 -2.00 -18.97
C ARG A 235 -7.10 -2.82 -17.66
N LEU A 236 -6.24 -3.81 -17.49
CA LEU A 236 -6.23 -4.77 -16.38
C LEU A 236 -5.41 -4.32 -15.18
N LEU A 237 -4.69 -3.20 -15.26
CA LEU A 237 -3.86 -2.68 -14.18
C LEU A 237 -4.41 -1.42 -13.51
N SER A 238 -5.69 -1.13 -13.66
CA SER A 238 -6.40 -0.17 -12.81
C SER A 238 -7.13 -0.91 -11.69
N ILE A 239 -6.36 -1.51 -10.80
CA ILE A 239 -6.87 -1.99 -9.51
C ILE A 239 -6.69 -0.88 -8.49
#